data_7ef978f478abf37e696f11f0bdb4279e
#
_entry.id   7ef978f478abf37e696f11f0bdb4279e
#
_cell.length_a   1.000
_cell.length_b   1.000
_cell.length_c   1.000
_cell.angle_alpha   90.00
_cell.angle_beta   90.00
_cell.angle_gamma   90.00
#
_symmetry.space_group_name_H-M   'P 1'
#
loop_
_entity.id
_entity.type
_entity.pdbx_description
1 polymer ?
#
loop_
_entity_poly.entity_id
_entity_poly.type
_entity_poly.pdbx_seq_one_letter_code
_entity_poly.pdbx_strand_id
1 'polypeptide(L)'
;MKASVGRLFIYPVKSAAGIECESIELSPQGFRHDREWMIVDPAGRFITQREEGRLALVSTALDGGGLRLSIPSGQGVRVAVDHGGEQVSVQVWNSPCQALDAGPEAAQLLSDFLGRPVRLVRFDASQPRLADTRWTAGLAVPTFFPDGYPLLVLSQASIDDLAARVGSSLPVQRFRPNILLEGVPAYAEDAASLLESGEVRLQLTKPCARCAITTIDQQTGARTGAEPLATLKAYRYDRELRGVIFGRNAYALAGVGTTLTRGAQASIIRA
;
A
#
# COMPACT_ATOMS: atom_id res chain seq x y z
N MET A 1 9.42 -14.31 -18.00
CA MET A 1 10.75 -14.35 -17.32
C MET A 1 10.57 -15.02 -15.98
N LYS A 2 11.53 -15.86 -15.59
CA LYS A 2 11.57 -16.44 -14.24
C LYS A 2 11.88 -15.35 -13.21
N ALA A 3 11.23 -15.41 -12.07
CA ALA A 3 11.37 -14.53 -10.94
C ALA A 3 11.18 -15.33 -9.65
N SER A 4 11.40 -14.70 -8.52
CA SER A 4 10.94 -15.17 -7.22
C SER A 4 10.26 -14.04 -6.43
N VAL A 5 9.42 -14.41 -5.51
CA VAL A 5 8.82 -13.51 -4.52
C VAL A 5 9.88 -13.23 -3.46
N GLY A 6 10.64 -12.15 -3.58
CA GLY A 6 11.72 -11.81 -2.66
C GLY A 6 11.20 -11.39 -1.29
N ARG A 7 10.28 -10.43 -1.25
CA ARG A 7 9.67 -9.92 -0.01
C ARG A 7 8.19 -9.62 -0.21
N LEU A 8 7.43 -9.74 0.86
CA LEU A 8 5.99 -9.44 0.89
C LEU A 8 5.68 -8.41 1.97
N PHE A 9 4.78 -7.48 1.66
CA PHE A 9 4.38 -6.43 2.60
C PHE A 9 2.88 -6.21 2.57
N ILE A 10 2.34 -5.90 3.74
CA ILE A 10 1.02 -5.29 3.89
C ILE A 10 1.14 -3.99 4.67
N TYR A 11 0.19 -3.12 4.47
CA TYR A 11 0.08 -1.82 5.13
C TYR A 11 -1.33 -1.70 5.70
N PRO A 12 -1.62 -2.32 6.86
CA PRO A 12 -2.99 -2.41 7.36
C PRO A 12 -3.70 -1.07 7.41
N VAL A 13 -3.00 -0.03 7.84
CA VAL A 13 -3.52 1.34 7.88
C VAL A 13 -2.93 2.18 6.75
N LYS A 14 -3.80 2.82 5.96
CA LYS A 14 -3.38 3.75 4.90
C LYS A 14 -2.41 4.79 5.47
N SER A 15 -1.26 4.94 4.83
CA SER A 15 -0.16 5.85 5.21
C SER A 15 0.58 5.54 6.52
N ALA A 16 0.21 4.53 7.31
CA ALA A 16 1.00 4.07 8.46
C ALA A 16 2.16 3.14 8.03
N ALA A 17 2.98 2.70 8.98
CA ALA A 17 4.06 1.74 8.73
C ALA A 17 3.51 0.41 8.18
N GLY A 18 4.35 -0.28 7.40
CA GLY A 18 4.02 -1.58 6.85
C GLY A 18 4.54 -2.72 7.71
N ILE A 19 3.99 -3.91 7.45
CA ILE A 19 4.41 -5.19 8.01
C ILE A 19 5.06 -6.00 6.89
N GLU A 20 6.26 -6.50 7.10
CA GLU A 20 6.87 -7.51 6.24
C GLU A 20 6.34 -8.89 6.65
N CYS A 21 5.92 -9.68 5.69
CA CYS A 21 5.29 -10.98 5.89
C CYS A 21 6.12 -12.09 5.25
N GLU A 22 6.23 -13.24 5.92
CA GLU A 22 6.77 -14.47 5.31
C GLU A 22 5.75 -15.09 4.35
N SER A 23 4.47 -14.95 4.66
CA SER A 23 3.37 -15.40 3.81
C SER A 23 2.13 -14.54 4.02
N ILE A 24 1.28 -14.44 2.99
CA ILE A 24 0.04 -13.67 3.07
C ILE A 24 -1.04 -14.26 2.16
N GLU A 25 -2.26 -14.31 2.66
CA GLU A 25 -3.44 -14.76 1.91
C GLU A 25 -3.87 -13.69 0.91
N LEU A 26 -4.18 -14.12 -0.32
CA LEU A 26 -4.76 -13.27 -1.37
C LEU A 26 -6.27 -13.22 -1.19
N SER A 27 -6.82 -12.03 -1.06
CA SER A 27 -8.26 -11.74 -1.02
C SER A 27 -8.72 -11.06 -2.31
N PRO A 28 -10.03 -10.92 -2.54
CA PRO A 28 -10.54 -10.19 -3.69
C PRO A 28 -10.06 -8.73 -3.75
N GLN A 29 -9.79 -8.12 -2.59
CA GLN A 29 -9.34 -6.73 -2.44
C GLN A 29 -7.80 -6.58 -2.41
N GLY A 30 -7.05 -7.63 -2.77
CA GLY A 30 -5.59 -7.70 -2.67
C GLY A 30 -5.14 -8.58 -1.53
N PHE A 31 -4.04 -8.27 -0.86
CA PHE A 31 -3.62 -9.03 0.32
C PHE A 31 -4.55 -8.75 1.50
N ARG A 32 -4.84 -9.82 2.26
CA ARG A 32 -5.68 -9.74 3.45
C ARG A 32 -5.17 -8.67 4.40
N HIS A 33 -6.08 -7.82 4.86
CA HIS A 33 -5.81 -6.67 5.74
C HIS A 33 -4.94 -5.55 5.15
N ASP A 34 -4.63 -5.56 3.86
CA ASP A 34 -3.86 -4.47 3.24
C ASP A 34 -4.74 -3.24 3.00
N ARG A 35 -4.39 -2.09 3.61
CA ARG A 35 -5.13 -0.81 3.58
C ARG A 35 -6.62 -0.96 3.93
N GLU A 36 -6.94 -1.86 4.84
CA GLU A 36 -8.30 -2.08 5.33
C GLU A 36 -8.72 -0.98 6.34
N TRP A 37 -7.75 -0.32 6.96
CA TRP A 37 -7.97 0.83 7.84
C TRP A 37 -7.40 2.12 7.27
N MET A 38 -7.96 3.24 7.74
CA MET A 38 -7.57 4.57 7.31
C MET A 38 -7.74 5.57 8.47
N ILE A 39 -6.85 6.54 8.55
CA ILE A 39 -6.97 7.66 9.49
C ILE A 39 -7.64 8.83 8.75
N VAL A 40 -8.69 9.38 9.36
CA VAL A 40 -9.47 10.48 8.79
C VAL A 40 -9.56 11.67 9.76
N ASP A 41 -9.77 12.86 9.22
CA ASP A 41 -10.14 14.03 9.98
C ASP A 41 -11.63 13.97 10.42
N PRO A 42 -12.11 14.90 11.28
CA PRO A 42 -13.52 14.94 11.70
C PRO A 42 -14.53 15.07 10.54
N ALA A 43 -14.09 15.57 9.38
CA ALA A 43 -14.93 15.70 8.18
C ALA A 43 -14.92 14.43 7.31
N GLY A 44 -14.26 13.34 7.75
CA GLY A 44 -14.16 12.07 7.02
C GLY A 44 -13.12 12.07 5.89
N ARG A 45 -12.27 13.10 5.77
CA ARG A 45 -11.21 13.14 4.75
C ARG A 45 -9.99 12.39 5.24
N PHE A 46 -9.42 11.57 4.39
CA PHE A 46 -8.23 10.78 4.72
C PHE A 46 -6.98 11.66 4.91
N ILE A 47 -6.17 11.28 5.89
CA ILE A 47 -4.88 11.90 6.19
C ILE A 47 -3.76 11.04 5.63
N THR A 48 -2.74 11.66 5.05
CA THR A 48 -1.62 10.93 4.44
C THR A 48 -0.26 11.47 4.88
N GLN A 49 0.79 10.66 4.66
CA GLN A 49 2.17 11.13 4.84
C GLN A 49 2.52 12.35 3.97
N ARG A 50 1.72 12.73 2.96
CA ARG A 50 1.97 13.96 2.18
C ARG A 50 1.84 15.22 3.03
N GLU A 51 0.92 15.22 3.96
CA GLU A 51 0.62 16.34 4.85
C GLU A 51 1.08 16.10 6.29
N GLU A 52 1.14 14.84 6.71
CA GLU A 52 1.51 14.43 8.07
C GLU A 52 2.47 13.25 8.03
N GLY A 53 3.76 13.57 7.92
CA GLY A 53 4.82 12.55 7.78
C GLY A 53 4.95 11.63 8.99
N ARG A 54 4.55 12.08 10.20
CA ARG A 54 4.56 11.26 11.42
C ARG A 54 3.67 10.01 11.34
N LEU A 55 2.74 9.94 10.37
CA LEU A 55 2.01 8.71 10.10
C LEU A 55 2.92 7.52 9.77
N ALA A 56 4.11 7.76 9.21
CA ALA A 56 5.11 6.72 8.98
C ALA A 56 5.58 6.05 10.28
N LEU A 57 5.46 6.73 11.41
CA LEU A 57 5.90 6.25 12.73
C LEU A 57 4.79 5.49 13.49
N VAL A 58 3.57 5.46 12.97
CA VAL A 58 2.51 4.64 13.53
C VAL A 58 2.76 3.20 13.10
N SER A 59 3.30 2.40 14.02
CA SER A 59 3.56 0.98 13.79
C SER A 59 2.27 0.18 13.84
N THR A 60 2.19 -0.85 13.01
CA THR A 60 1.03 -1.74 12.92
C THR A 60 1.45 -3.19 13.11
N ALA A 61 0.63 -3.98 13.78
CA ALA A 61 0.76 -5.43 13.88
C ALA A 61 -0.62 -6.08 13.84
N LEU A 62 -0.69 -7.32 13.34
CA LEU A 62 -1.91 -8.14 13.36
C LEU A 62 -1.68 -9.27 14.35
N ASP A 63 -2.58 -9.42 15.31
CA ASP A 63 -2.52 -10.48 16.32
C ASP A 63 -3.92 -11.04 16.61
N GLY A 64 -4.08 -12.36 16.54
CA GLY A 64 -5.26 -13.08 17.04
C GLY A 64 -6.63 -12.45 16.72
N GLY A 65 -6.78 -11.83 15.54
CA GLY A 65 -8.03 -11.20 15.11
C GLY A 65 -8.14 -9.70 15.45
N GLY A 66 -7.01 -9.02 15.75
CA GLY A 66 -6.96 -7.59 15.99
C GLY A 66 -5.86 -6.84 15.23
N LEU A 67 -6.09 -5.56 15.02
CA LEU A 67 -5.07 -4.60 14.62
C LEU A 67 -4.51 -3.94 15.89
N ARG A 68 -3.22 -4.06 16.13
CA ARG A 68 -2.49 -3.28 17.12
C ARG A 68 -1.85 -2.07 16.45
N LEU A 69 -2.08 -0.89 17.02
CA LEU A 69 -1.36 0.34 16.70
C LEU A 69 -0.41 0.67 17.83
N SER A 70 0.79 1.16 17.50
CA SER A 70 1.74 1.68 18.48
C SER A 70 2.41 2.94 17.94
N ILE A 71 2.72 3.88 18.82
CA ILE A 71 3.41 5.14 18.51
C ILE A 71 4.81 5.15 19.15
N PRO A 72 5.72 6.06 18.77
CA PRO A 72 7.11 6.06 19.25
C PRO A 72 7.29 6.13 20.77
N SER A 73 6.33 6.65 21.51
CA SER A 73 6.36 6.65 22.99
C SER A 73 6.20 5.27 23.63
N GLY A 74 5.89 4.24 22.82
CA GLY A 74 5.56 2.90 23.29
C GLY A 74 4.08 2.70 23.65
N GLN A 75 3.28 3.75 23.65
CA GLN A 75 1.83 3.63 23.82
C GLN A 75 1.21 2.94 22.62
N GLY A 76 0.13 2.20 22.85
CA GLY A 76 -0.58 1.50 21.79
C GLY A 76 -2.01 1.16 22.15
N VAL A 77 -2.77 0.80 21.14
CA VAL A 77 -4.16 0.36 21.25
C VAL A 77 -4.39 -0.86 20.36
N ARG A 78 -5.32 -1.73 20.76
CA ARG A 78 -5.77 -2.87 19.97
C ARG A 78 -7.22 -2.67 19.55
N VAL A 79 -7.46 -2.81 18.25
CA VAL A 79 -8.79 -2.73 17.65
C VAL A 79 -9.13 -4.13 17.10
N ALA A 80 -10.27 -4.68 17.47
CA ALA A 80 -10.73 -5.97 16.94
C ALA A 80 -11.05 -5.84 15.44
N VAL A 81 -10.71 -6.88 14.66
CA VAL A 81 -10.99 -6.90 13.21
C VAL A 81 -12.51 -6.96 12.94
N ASP A 82 -13.25 -7.62 13.80
CA ASP A 82 -14.71 -7.75 13.75
C ASP A 82 -15.46 -6.63 14.52
N HIS A 83 -14.76 -5.56 14.89
CA HIS A 83 -15.36 -4.44 15.60
C HIS A 83 -16.52 -3.85 14.80
N GLY A 84 -17.74 -3.97 15.34
CA GLY A 84 -18.96 -3.37 14.82
C GLY A 84 -19.09 -1.91 15.27
N GLY A 85 -18.33 -1.02 14.64
CA GLY A 85 -18.38 0.42 14.94
C GLY A 85 -19.54 1.14 14.26
N GLU A 86 -19.77 2.39 14.66
CA GLU A 86 -20.70 3.29 13.97
C GLU A 86 -20.29 3.46 12.50
N GLN A 87 -21.25 3.37 11.59
CA GLN A 87 -21.00 3.63 10.18
C GLN A 87 -20.80 5.14 9.96
N VAL A 88 -19.69 5.49 9.30
CA VAL A 88 -19.31 6.87 8.99
C VAL A 88 -19.00 7.02 7.51
N SER A 89 -19.43 8.14 6.93
CA SER A 89 -19.09 8.50 5.56
C SER A 89 -17.68 9.05 5.50
N VAL A 90 -16.84 8.48 4.62
CA VAL A 90 -15.47 8.92 4.41
C VAL A 90 -15.19 9.11 2.92
N GLN A 91 -14.08 9.75 2.60
CA GLN A 91 -13.71 10.02 1.23
C GLN A 91 -12.25 9.62 0.97
N VAL A 92 -12.02 8.85 -0.10
CA VAL A 92 -10.69 8.55 -0.64
C VAL A 92 -10.58 9.21 -2.00
N TRP A 93 -9.81 10.29 -2.11
CA TRP A 93 -9.77 11.17 -3.28
C TRP A 93 -11.17 11.69 -3.63
N ASN A 94 -11.67 11.36 -4.82
CA ASN A 94 -13.01 11.73 -5.28
C ASN A 94 -14.03 10.61 -5.08
N SER A 95 -13.67 9.53 -4.38
CA SER A 95 -14.54 8.38 -4.15
C SER A 95 -15.11 8.43 -2.73
N PRO A 96 -16.39 8.76 -2.55
CA PRO A 96 -17.05 8.56 -1.27
C PRO A 96 -17.18 7.07 -0.97
N CYS A 97 -17.03 6.69 0.27
CA CYS A 97 -17.23 5.31 0.74
C CYS A 97 -17.69 5.29 2.19
N GLN A 98 -18.23 4.16 2.62
CA GLN A 98 -18.62 3.95 4.00
C GLN A 98 -17.51 3.22 4.75
N ALA A 99 -17.39 3.53 6.01
CA ALA A 99 -16.42 2.94 6.92
C ALA A 99 -17.04 2.76 8.30
N LEU A 100 -16.42 1.95 9.14
CA LEU A 100 -16.81 1.71 10.53
C LEU A 100 -15.80 2.41 11.44
N ASP A 101 -16.27 3.23 12.36
CA ASP A 101 -15.41 3.90 13.36
C ASP A 101 -14.75 2.84 14.26
N ALA A 102 -13.45 2.89 14.43
CA ALA A 102 -12.68 1.93 15.21
C ALA A 102 -12.69 2.21 16.74
N GLY A 103 -13.43 3.24 17.15
CA GLY A 103 -13.66 3.55 18.54
C GLY A 103 -12.77 4.65 19.13
N PRO A 104 -13.16 5.15 20.32
CA PRO A 104 -12.56 6.34 20.92
C PRO A 104 -11.11 6.14 21.37
N GLU A 105 -10.71 4.94 21.76
CA GLU A 105 -9.35 4.68 22.22
C GLU A 105 -8.30 4.86 21.09
N ALA A 106 -8.62 4.37 19.88
CA ALA A 106 -7.78 4.57 18.72
C ALA A 106 -7.76 6.05 18.29
N ALA A 107 -8.92 6.73 18.35
CA ALA A 107 -9.05 8.14 18.04
C ALA A 107 -8.20 8.98 19.01
N GLN A 108 -8.27 8.70 20.32
CA GLN A 108 -7.51 9.41 21.35
C GLN A 108 -6.00 9.25 21.16
N LEU A 109 -5.50 7.99 21.04
CA LEU A 109 -4.09 7.71 20.84
C LEU A 109 -3.52 8.47 19.62
N LEU A 110 -4.23 8.40 18.50
CA LEU A 110 -3.79 9.02 17.25
C LEU A 110 -3.91 10.54 17.30
N SER A 111 -4.96 11.09 17.92
CA SER A 111 -5.14 12.54 18.06
C SER A 111 -4.07 13.15 18.93
N ASP A 112 -3.73 12.52 20.04
CA ASP A 112 -2.66 12.98 20.94
C ASP A 112 -1.31 12.96 20.25
N PHE A 113 -1.02 11.87 19.53
CA PHE A 113 0.23 11.73 18.79
C PHE A 113 0.36 12.75 17.64
N LEU A 114 -0.72 12.99 16.91
CA LEU A 114 -0.71 13.90 15.76
C LEU A 114 -1.01 15.35 16.14
N GLY A 115 -1.41 15.63 17.39
CA GLY A 115 -1.72 16.97 17.88
C GLY A 115 -2.95 17.60 17.21
N ARG A 116 -3.86 16.79 16.69
CA ARG A 116 -5.11 17.21 16.03
C ARG A 116 -6.18 16.14 16.12
N PRO A 117 -7.47 16.48 16.12
CA PRO A 117 -8.54 15.49 16.12
C PRO A 117 -8.49 14.62 14.88
N VAL A 118 -8.47 13.29 15.08
CA VAL A 118 -8.53 12.27 14.01
C VAL A 118 -9.30 11.06 14.50
N ARG A 119 -9.74 10.23 13.57
CA ARG A 119 -10.34 8.92 13.84
C ARG A 119 -9.63 7.85 13.03
N LEU A 120 -9.57 6.64 13.57
CA LEU A 120 -9.29 5.44 12.81
C LEU A 120 -10.61 4.87 12.32
N VAL A 121 -10.68 4.51 11.05
CA VAL A 121 -11.86 3.87 10.46
C VAL A 121 -11.46 2.60 9.74
N ARG A 122 -12.34 1.61 9.71
CA ARG A 122 -12.21 0.37 8.95
C ARG A 122 -13.14 0.40 7.75
N PHE A 123 -12.73 -0.20 6.64
CA PHE A 123 -13.54 -0.30 5.44
C PHE A 123 -14.83 -1.10 5.71
N ASP A 124 -15.97 -0.56 5.29
CA ASP A 124 -17.25 -1.28 5.34
C ASP A 124 -17.41 -2.14 4.09
N ALA A 125 -17.20 -3.45 4.25
CA ALA A 125 -17.28 -4.41 3.16
C ALA A 125 -18.70 -4.58 2.56
N SER A 126 -19.74 -4.08 3.24
CA SER A 126 -21.11 -4.09 2.70
C SER A 126 -21.29 -3.17 1.50
N GLN A 127 -20.39 -2.20 1.32
CA GLN A 127 -20.40 -1.24 0.22
C GLN A 127 -19.05 -1.24 -0.53
N PRO A 128 -18.88 -2.08 -1.55
CA PRO A 128 -17.60 -2.25 -2.22
C PRO A 128 -17.15 -0.98 -2.94
N ARG A 129 -15.89 -0.62 -2.76
CA ARG A 129 -15.19 0.37 -3.58
C ARG A 129 -14.49 -0.36 -4.72
N LEU A 130 -14.58 0.17 -5.95
CA LEU A 130 -13.97 -0.44 -7.13
C LEU A 130 -12.78 0.39 -7.62
N ALA A 131 -11.78 -0.32 -8.17
CA ALA A 131 -10.69 0.30 -8.91
C ALA A 131 -11.20 0.91 -10.23
N ASP A 132 -10.43 1.83 -10.81
CA ASP A 132 -10.77 2.46 -12.09
C ASP A 132 -10.82 1.42 -13.23
N THR A 133 -12.00 1.22 -13.79
CA THR A 133 -12.27 0.20 -14.81
C THR A 133 -11.52 0.41 -16.12
N ARG A 134 -11.02 1.61 -16.40
CA ARG A 134 -10.18 1.89 -17.58
C ARG A 134 -8.90 1.05 -17.60
N TRP A 135 -8.42 0.66 -16.42
CA TRP A 135 -7.18 -0.09 -16.26
C TRP A 135 -7.41 -1.54 -15.80
N THR A 136 -8.65 -1.98 -15.71
CA THR A 136 -9.01 -3.36 -15.36
C THR A 136 -9.72 -4.09 -16.49
N ALA A 137 -9.59 -3.60 -17.74
CA ALA A 137 -10.30 -4.13 -18.90
C ALA A 137 -11.84 -4.22 -18.68
N GLY A 138 -12.40 -3.26 -17.95
CA GLY A 138 -13.83 -3.23 -17.62
C GLY A 138 -14.25 -4.12 -16.44
N LEU A 139 -13.33 -4.87 -15.85
CA LEU A 139 -13.64 -5.74 -14.71
C LEU A 139 -13.89 -4.92 -13.43
N ALA A 140 -14.89 -5.33 -12.66
CA ALA A 140 -15.19 -4.79 -11.35
C ALA A 140 -14.22 -5.35 -10.31
N VAL A 141 -13.08 -4.68 -10.11
CA VAL A 141 -12.03 -5.08 -9.16
C VAL A 141 -12.27 -4.38 -7.82
N PRO A 142 -12.67 -5.12 -6.76
CA PRO A 142 -12.88 -4.52 -5.46
C PRO A 142 -11.55 -4.11 -4.80
N THR A 143 -11.60 -3.08 -3.97
CA THR A 143 -10.42 -2.59 -3.25
C THR A 143 -10.83 -1.94 -1.93
N PHE A 144 -9.92 -1.93 -0.96
CA PHE A 144 -10.09 -1.21 0.30
C PHE A 144 -9.74 0.29 0.16
N PHE A 145 -8.85 0.83 0.97
CA PHE A 145 -8.41 2.22 0.95
C PHE A 145 -7.08 2.51 0.21
N PRO A 146 -6.51 1.64 -0.67
CA PRO A 146 -5.37 2.08 -1.47
C PRO A 146 -5.73 3.28 -2.36
N ASP A 147 -4.74 3.93 -2.95
CA ASP A 147 -5.00 5.11 -3.80
C ASP A 147 -5.78 4.74 -5.07
N GLY A 148 -5.57 3.56 -5.63
CA GLY A 148 -6.28 3.16 -6.86
C GLY A 148 -6.48 1.66 -7.04
N TYR A 149 -5.48 0.85 -6.77
CA TYR A 149 -5.50 -0.59 -7.07
C TYR A 149 -5.08 -1.41 -5.86
N PRO A 150 -5.54 -2.68 -5.78
CA PRO A 150 -5.29 -3.54 -4.61
C PRO A 150 -3.84 -3.75 -4.26
N LEU A 151 -2.97 -3.95 -5.25
CA LEU A 151 -1.59 -4.36 -5.05
C LEU A 151 -0.61 -3.46 -5.83
N LEU A 152 0.62 -3.38 -5.34
CA LEU A 152 1.76 -2.78 -6.00
C LEU A 152 2.91 -3.78 -6.08
N VAL A 153 3.43 -3.98 -7.29
CA VAL A 153 4.57 -4.84 -7.59
C VAL A 153 5.78 -3.99 -7.99
N LEU A 154 6.93 -4.31 -7.41
CA LEU A 154 8.24 -3.74 -7.73
C LEU A 154 9.27 -4.87 -7.85
N SER A 155 10.39 -4.62 -8.53
CA SER A 155 11.55 -5.49 -8.44
C SER A 155 12.65 -4.89 -7.56
N GLN A 156 13.43 -5.73 -6.89
CA GLN A 156 14.60 -5.28 -6.10
C GLN A 156 15.60 -4.58 -7.01
N ALA A 157 15.84 -5.11 -8.20
CA ALA A 157 16.74 -4.50 -9.17
C ALA A 157 16.33 -3.08 -9.58
N SER A 158 15.02 -2.77 -9.65
CA SER A 158 14.53 -1.40 -9.89
C SER A 158 14.89 -0.46 -8.75
N ILE A 159 14.78 -0.92 -7.51
CA ILE A 159 15.17 -0.13 -6.32
C ILE A 159 16.67 0.09 -6.29
N ASP A 160 17.46 -0.93 -6.61
CA ASP A 160 18.92 -0.87 -6.62
C ASP A 160 19.43 0.09 -7.70
N ASP A 161 18.87 0.06 -8.92
CA ASP A 161 19.21 1.02 -9.98
C ASP A 161 18.87 2.46 -9.57
N LEU A 162 17.68 2.66 -8.96
CA LEU A 162 17.30 3.99 -8.47
C LEU A 162 18.21 4.46 -7.34
N ALA A 163 18.56 3.57 -6.41
CA ALA A 163 19.48 3.89 -5.30
C ALA A 163 20.87 4.28 -5.81
N ALA A 164 21.38 3.56 -6.82
CA ALA A 164 22.65 3.90 -7.49
C ALA A 164 22.61 5.29 -8.14
N ARG A 165 21.49 5.65 -8.78
CA ARG A 165 21.31 6.97 -9.41
C ARG A 165 21.19 8.10 -8.39
N VAL A 166 20.53 7.84 -7.26
CA VAL A 166 20.39 8.81 -6.16
C VAL A 166 21.70 8.95 -5.38
N GLY A 167 22.57 7.93 -5.40
CA GLY A 167 23.83 7.90 -4.66
C GLY A 167 23.65 7.59 -3.17
N SER A 168 22.52 6.99 -2.78
CA SER A 168 22.24 6.58 -1.41
C SER A 168 21.26 5.40 -1.35
N SER A 169 21.29 4.65 -0.25
CA SER A 169 20.35 3.55 -0.04
C SER A 169 18.92 4.06 0.07
N LEU A 170 18.00 3.32 -0.53
CA LEU A 170 16.57 3.63 -0.52
C LEU A 170 15.79 2.49 0.15
N PRO A 171 15.31 2.68 1.38
CA PRO A 171 14.45 1.70 2.03
C PRO A 171 13.19 1.42 1.18
N VAL A 172 12.89 0.15 0.94
CA VAL A 172 11.74 -0.29 0.12
C VAL A 172 10.42 0.27 0.63
N GLN A 173 10.31 0.48 1.95
CA GLN A 173 9.11 1.01 2.60
C GLN A 173 8.69 2.40 2.09
N ARG A 174 9.61 3.20 1.54
CA ARG A 174 9.30 4.49 0.89
C ARG A 174 8.34 4.32 -0.30
N PHE A 175 8.44 3.19 -1.01
CA PHE A 175 7.64 2.89 -2.20
C PHE A 175 6.36 2.12 -1.89
N ARG A 176 6.29 1.50 -0.71
CA ARG A 176 5.11 0.78 -0.20
C ARG A 176 4.62 -0.34 -1.14
N PRO A 177 5.51 -1.19 -1.72
CA PRO A 177 5.07 -2.31 -2.53
C PRO A 177 4.42 -3.38 -1.66
N ASN A 178 3.56 -4.20 -2.28
CA ASN A 178 3.05 -5.42 -1.68
C ASN A 178 3.94 -6.62 -2.02
N ILE A 179 4.48 -6.65 -3.24
CA ILE A 179 5.35 -7.70 -3.74
C ILE A 179 6.64 -7.07 -4.24
N LEU A 180 7.77 -7.54 -3.73
CA LEU A 180 9.08 -7.24 -4.25
C LEU A 180 9.62 -8.49 -4.96
N LEU A 181 9.83 -8.38 -6.27
CA LEU A 181 10.36 -9.46 -7.09
C LEU A 181 11.88 -9.45 -7.07
N GLU A 182 12.47 -10.65 -7.13
CA GLU A 182 13.89 -10.88 -7.33
C GLU A 182 14.15 -11.74 -8.57
N GLY A 183 15.40 -11.75 -9.06
CA GLY A 183 15.80 -12.55 -10.21
C GLY A 183 15.38 -11.98 -11.57
N VAL A 184 14.89 -10.76 -11.62
CA VAL A 184 14.54 -10.05 -12.86
C VAL A 184 15.35 -8.77 -13.03
N PRO A 185 15.59 -8.29 -14.27
CA PRO A 185 16.24 -6.99 -14.51
C PRO A 185 15.44 -5.82 -13.94
N ALA A 186 16.12 -4.69 -13.71
CA ALA A 186 15.48 -3.45 -13.32
C ALA A 186 14.38 -3.07 -14.35
N TYR A 187 13.23 -2.63 -13.81
CA TYR A 187 12.04 -2.22 -14.57
C TYR A 187 11.40 -3.35 -15.40
N ALA A 188 11.70 -4.62 -15.13
CA ALA A 188 11.07 -5.75 -15.81
C ALA A 188 9.54 -5.76 -15.60
N GLU A 189 9.08 -5.26 -14.44
CA GLU A 189 7.68 -5.10 -14.11
C GLU A 189 6.94 -4.13 -15.04
N ASP A 190 7.61 -3.19 -15.68
CA ASP A 190 6.97 -2.20 -16.56
C ASP A 190 6.37 -2.83 -17.83
N ALA A 191 7.06 -3.81 -18.39
CA ALA A 191 6.63 -4.52 -19.60
C ALA A 191 5.80 -5.78 -19.28
N ALA A 192 5.60 -6.08 -18.00
CA ALA A 192 4.86 -7.25 -17.58
C ALA A 192 3.34 -6.98 -17.57
N SER A 193 2.58 -7.93 -18.11
CA SER A 193 1.12 -7.94 -18.04
C SER A 193 0.60 -8.89 -16.96
N LEU A 194 1.33 -9.94 -16.65
CA LEU A 194 0.90 -10.98 -15.70
C LEU A 194 2.06 -11.40 -14.79
N LEU A 195 1.75 -11.59 -13.51
CA LEU A 195 2.59 -12.25 -12.51
C LEU A 195 1.90 -13.55 -12.09
N GLU A 196 2.63 -14.67 -12.18
CA GLU A 196 2.15 -15.98 -11.77
C GLU A 196 3.08 -16.58 -10.70
N SER A 197 2.50 -17.18 -9.66
CA SER A 197 3.21 -17.94 -8.62
C SER A 197 2.28 -18.99 -8.03
N GLY A 198 2.51 -20.26 -8.35
CA GLY A 198 1.58 -21.34 -8.01
C GLY A 198 0.19 -21.07 -8.60
N GLU A 199 -0.83 -21.08 -7.76
CA GLU A 199 -2.22 -20.79 -8.14
C GLU A 199 -2.51 -19.28 -8.25
N VAL A 200 -1.64 -18.44 -7.71
CA VAL A 200 -1.81 -16.98 -7.75
C VAL A 200 -1.52 -16.46 -9.15
N ARG A 201 -2.47 -15.73 -9.71
CA ARG A 201 -2.32 -14.99 -10.97
C ARG A 201 -2.77 -13.55 -10.76
N LEU A 202 -1.84 -12.62 -10.99
CA LEU A 202 -2.08 -11.19 -10.82
C LEU A 202 -1.93 -10.48 -12.17
N GLN A 203 -2.97 -9.75 -12.58
CA GLN A 203 -2.88 -8.81 -13.70
C GLN A 203 -2.06 -7.60 -13.26
N LEU A 204 -0.93 -7.35 -13.91
CA LEU A 204 -0.22 -6.10 -13.80
C LEU A 204 -0.89 -5.08 -14.74
N THR A 205 -1.21 -3.93 -14.19
CA THR A 205 -2.03 -2.95 -14.89
C THR A 205 -1.35 -1.56 -14.87
N LYS A 206 -2.04 -0.52 -14.49
CA LYS A 206 -1.58 0.86 -14.50
C LYS A 206 -0.19 1.04 -13.89
N PRO A 207 0.76 1.72 -14.56
CA PRO A 207 1.99 2.16 -13.90
C PRO A 207 1.68 2.95 -12.63
N CYS A 208 2.47 2.74 -11.58
CA CYS A 208 2.22 3.44 -10.32
C CYS A 208 2.84 4.83 -10.34
N ALA A 209 1.99 5.86 -10.45
CA ALA A 209 2.42 7.25 -10.32
C ALA A 209 2.86 7.53 -8.88
N ARG A 210 4.06 8.09 -8.73
CA ARG A 210 4.68 8.35 -7.43
C ARG A 210 4.45 9.79 -6.98
N CYS A 211 4.33 9.96 -5.68
CA CYS A 211 4.08 11.24 -5.05
C CYS A 211 5.09 11.53 -3.94
N ALA A 212 4.96 12.66 -3.28
CA ALA A 212 5.85 13.12 -2.21
C ALA A 212 6.01 12.14 -1.03
N ILE A 213 5.16 11.11 -0.89
CA ILE A 213 5.33 10.08 0.16
C ILE A 213 6.70 9.38 0.04
N THR A 214 7.22 9.21 -1.19
CA THR A 214 8.52 8.58 -1.40
C THR A 214 9.69 9.40 -0.85
N THR A 215 9.49 10.70 -0.60
CA THR A 215 10.49 11.60 0.00
C THR A 215 10.45 11.61 1.54
N ILE A 216 9.50 10.90 2.16
CA ILE A 216 9.39 10.81 3.61
C ILE A 216 10.32 9.71 4.12
N ASP A 217 11.13 10.05 5.08
CA ASP A 217 11.91 9.07 5.83
C ASP A 217 10.98 8.26 6.75
N GLN A 218 10.98 6.95 6.58
CA GLN A 218 10.03 6.08 7.27
C GLN A 218 10.42 5.80 8.73
N GLN A 219 11.61 6.22 9.17
CA GLN A 219 12.06 6.07 10.55
C GLN A 219 11.86 7.34 11.38
N THR A 220 11.88 8.50 10.72
CA THR A 220 11.76 9.79 11.39
C THR A 220 10.46 10.53 11.09
N GLY A 221 9.74 10.13 10.05
CA GLY A 221 8.56 10.85 9.55
C GLY A 221 8.90 12.19 8.88
N ALA A 222 10.17 12.53 8.77
CA ALA A 222 10.60 13.79 8.19
C ALA A 222 10.69 13.73 6.66
N ARG A 223 10.44 14.84 6.00
CA ARG A 223 10.72 14.99 4.58
C ARG A 223 12.23 15.26 4.40
N THR A 224 12.92 14.36 3.68
CA THR A 224 14.38 14.40 3.50
C THR A 224 14.80 15.03 2.17
N GLY A 225 14.06 16.03 1.67
CA GLY A 225 14.37 16.71 0.42
C GLY A 225 13.51 16.27 -0.75
N ALA A 226 14.04 16.33 -1.98
CA ALA A 226 13.31 16.02 -3.21
C ALA A 226 13.52 14.56 -3.68
N GLU A 227 14.52 13.86 -3.14
CA GLU A 227 14.85 12.49 -3.54
C GLU A 227 13.91 11.45 -2.88
N PRO A 228 13.60 10.35 -3.56
CA PRO A 228 14.05 9.93 -4.91
C PRO A 228 13.21 10.49 -6.07
N LEU A 229 12.24 11.35 -5.81
CA LEU A 229 11.33 11.87 -6.87
C LEU A 229 12.06 12.71 -7.90
N ALA A 230 13.05 13.52 -7.51
CA ALA A 230 13.81 14.36 -8.43
C ALA A 230 14.57 13.51 -9.44
N THR A 231 15.29 12.50 -8.97
CA THR A 231 15.99 11.53 -9.83
C THR A 231 15.00 10.78 -10.72
N LEU A 232 13.92 10.21 -10.18
CA LEU A 232 12.91 9.51 -10.97
C LEU A 232 12.32 10.42 -12.07
N LYS A 233 12.07 11.69 -11.78
CA LYS A 233 11.51 12.65 -12.75
C LYS A 233 12.40 12.81 -13.99
N ALA A 234 13.70 12.66 -13.86
CA ALA A 234 14.64 12.83 -14.97
C ALA A 234 14.52 11.75 -16.05
N TYR A 235 14.10 10.52 -15.69
CA TYR A 235 14.05 9.39 -16.63
C TYR A 235 12.78 8.53 -16.57
N ARG A 236 11.88 8.79 -15.61
CA ARG A 236 10.66 8.01 -15.37
C ARG A 236 9.38 8.86 -15.44
N TYR A 237 9.43 10.01 -16.09
CA TYR A 237 8.24 10.84 -16.27
C TYR A 237 7.36 10.29 -17.40
N ASP A 238 6.15 9.89 -17.07
CA ASP A 238 5.14 9.43 -18.01
C ASP A 238 4.26 10.61 -18.43
N ARG A 239 4.17 10.84 -19.75
CA ARG A 239 3.42 11.98 -20.31
C ARG A 239 1.92 11.76 -20.30
N GLU A 240 1.46 10.52 -20.46
CA GLU A 240 0.04 10.15 -20.46
C GLU A 240 -0.54 10.28 -19.04
N LEU A 241 0.16 9.71 -18.06
CA LEU A 241 -0.22 9.79 -16.65
C LEU A 241 0.12 11.13 -16.00
N ARG A 242 0.87 12.00 -16.71
CA ARG A 242 1.38 13.28 -16.20
C ARG A 242 2.07 13.17 -14.84
N GLY A 243 2.86 12.10 -14.66
CA GLY A 243 3.46 11.77 -13.39
C GLY A 243 4.71 10.93 -13.50
N VAL A 244 5.48 10.93 -12.43
CA VAL A 244 6.66 10.07 -12.29
C VAL A 244 6.18 8.67 -11.96
N ILE A 245 6.60 7.65 -12.72
CA ILE A 245 6.18 6.27 -12.53
C ILE A 245 7.29 5.41 -11.92
N PHE A 246 6.91 4.47 -11.02
CA PHE A 246 7.82 3.50 -10.45
C PHE A 246 7.02 2.33 -9.86
N GLY A 247 7.16 1.14 -10.48
CA GLY A 247 6.38 -0.05 -10.19
C GLY A 247 5.02 -0.13 -10.90
N ARG A 248 4.38 -1.28 -10.79
CA ARG A 248 3.10 -1.60 -11.45
C ARG A 248 2.03 -1.91 -10.43
N ASN A 249 0.89 -1.29 -10.57
CA ASN A 249 -0.31 -1.71 -9.85
C ASN A 249 -0.77 -3.08 -10.36
N ALA A 250 -1.41 -3.86 -9.48
CA ALA A 250 -1.91 -5.17 -9.84
C ALA A 250 -3.21 -5.51 -9.11
N TYR A 251 -3.92 -6.52 -9.65
CA TYR A 251 -5.10 -7.11 -9.03
C TYR A 251 -5.17 -8.61 -9.31
N ALA A 252 -5.91 -9.34 -8.48
CA ALA A 252 -6.06 -10.78 -8.58
C ALA A 252 -6.93 -11.18 -9.79
N LEU A 253 -6.45 -12.13 -10.60
CA LEU A 253 -7.23 -12.85 -11.60
C LEU A 253 -7.61 -14.25 -11.11
N ALA A 254 -6.74 -14.89 -10.33
CA ALA A 254 -6.96 -16.21 -9.76
C ALA A 254 -6.15 -16.38 -8.46
N GLY A 255 -6.46 -17.43 -7.70
CA GLY A 255 -5.76 -17.77 -6.47
C GLY A 255 -6.30 -17.04 -5.23
N VAL A 256 -7.48 -16.42 -5.29
CA VAL A 256 -8.15 -15.87 -4.10
C VAL A 256 -8.38 -17.00 -3.09
N GLY A 257 -8.03 -16.76 -1.83
CA GLY A 257 -8.04 -17.76 -0.75
C GLY A 257 -6.74 -18.55 -0.63
N THR A 258 -5.80 -18.43 -1.58
CA THR A 258 -4.48 -19.06 -1.47
C THR A 258 -3.45 -18.13 -0.85
N THR A 259 -2.37 -18.71 -0.37
CA THR A 259 -1.28 -17.98 0.29
C THR A 259 -0.09 -17.82 -0.63
N LEU A 260 0.37 -16.59 -0.82
CA LEU A 260 1.66 -16.31 -1.44
C LEU A 260 2.74 -16.28 -0.35
N THR A 261 3.88 -16.92 -0.61
CA THR A 261 4.97 -17.08 0.36
C THR A 261 6.26 -16.47 -0.19
N ARG A 262 7.05 -15.87 0.69
CA ARG A 262 8.41 -15.41 0.39
C ARG A 262 9.27 -16.57 -0.12
N GLY A 263 10.10 -16.32 -1.10
CA GLY A 263 10.92 -17.34 -1.78
C GLY A 263 10.17 -18.17 -2.82
N ALA A 264 8.84 -18.05 -2.94
CA ALA A 264 8.09 -18.79 -3.94
C ALA A 264 8.57 -18.45 -5.36
N GLN A 265 8.64 -19.48 -6.20
CA GLN A 265 8.96 -19.30 -7.62
C GLN A 265 7.83 -18.52 -8.28
N ALA A 266 8.20 -17.58 -9.12
CA ALA A 266 7.28 -16.75 -9.86
C ALA A 266 7.71 -16.61 -11.32
N SER A 267 6.79 -16.18 -12.16
CA SER A 267 7.10 -15.77 -13.53
C SER A 267 6.37 -14.49 -13.87
N ILE A 268 7.02 -13.62 -14.64
CA ILE A 268 6.38 -12.47 -15.24
C ILE A 268 6.25 -12.66 -16.74
N ILE A 269 5.07 -12.41 -17.27
CA ILE A 269 4.71 -12.54 -18.67
C ILE A 269 4.58 -11.12 -19.23
N ARG A 270 5.26 -10.88 -20.34
CA ARG A 270 5.16 -9.57 -21.04
C ARG A 270 3.83 -9.46 -21.79
N ALA A 271 3.35 -8.24 -21.94
CA ALA A 271 2.20 -7.90 -22.77
C ALA A 271 2.48 -8.19 -24.25
#